data_21c51cb167630aa284156a345a46f757
#
_entry.id   21c51cb167630aa284156a345a46f757
#
_cell.length_a   1.000
_cell.length_b   1.000
_cell.length_c   1.000
_cell.angle_alpha   90.00
_cell.angle_beta   90.00
_cell.angle_gamma   90.00
#
_symmetry.space_group_name_H-M   'P 1'
#
loop_
_entity.id
_entity.type
_entity.pdbx_description
1 polymer ?
#
loop_
_entity_poly.entity_id
_entity_poly.type
_entity_poly.pdbx_seq_one_letter_code
_entity_poly.pdbx_strand_id
1 'polypeptide(L)' 'MQLNANTRLQELADTYPWLIDTVAAQDPRLRIVKSPMGKALIKRSTIGDASRLSGYPVDDLLRELNKLIEEH' A
#
# COMPACT_ATOMS: atom_id res chain seq x y z
N MET A 1 12.77 -3.46 6.09
CA MET A 1 12.50 -3.54 4.65
C MET A 1 12.58 -2.15 4.04
N GLN A 2 13.31 -2.01 2.95
CA GLN A 2 13.44 -0.74 2.26
C GLN A 2 12.40 -0.66 1.14
N LEU A 3 11.61 0.42 1.15
CA LEU A 3 10.53 0.59 0.19
C LEU A 3 10.95 1.45 -1.00
N ASN A 4 10.44 1.08 -2.17
CA ASN A 4 10.60 1.87 -3.38
C ASN A 4 9.40 1.61 -4.32
N ALA A 5 9.37 2.28 -5.46
CA ALA A 5 8.25 2.17 -6.39
C ALA A 5 8.06 0.74 -6.92
N ASN A 6 9.11 -0.06 -6.93
CA ASN A 6 9.05 -1.44 -7.42
C ASN A 6 8.70 -2.47 -6.33
N THR A 7 8.58 -2.03 -5.07
CA THR A 7 8.19 -2.93 -3.99
C THR A 7 6.79 -3.46 -4.24
N ARG A 8 6.64 -4.78 -4.18
CA ARG A 8 5.35 -5.41 -4.44
C ARG A 8 4.43 -5.24 -3.23
N LEU A 9 3.16 -4.94 -3.50
CA LEU A 9 2.18 -4.76 -2.44
C LEU A 9 1.95 -6.05 -1.65
N GLN A 10 2.02 -7.20 -2.31
CA GLN A 10 1.90 -8.50 -1.64
C GLN A 10 3.02 -8.71 -0.63
N GLU A 11 4.22 -8.28 -0.98
CA GLU A 11 5.37 -8.37 -0.07
C GLU A 11 5.14 -7.53 1.19
N LEU A 12 4.59 -6.33 1.02
CA LEU A 12 4.21 -5.49 2.16
C LEU A 12 3.15 -6.16 3.03
N ALA A 13 2.13 -6.73 2.39
CA ALA A 13 1.06 -7.38 3.12
C ALA A 13 1.56 -8.61 3.89
N ASP A 14 2.52 -9.34 3.33
CA ASP A 14 3.09 -10.51 4.00
C ASP A 14 4.01 -10.12 5.16
N THR A 15 4.79 -9.05 4.97
CA THR A 15 5.74 -8.59 5.99
C THR A 15 5.02 -7.83 7.12
N TYR A 16 4.02 -7.04 6.76
CA TYR A 16 3.26 -6.21 7.70
C TYR A 16 1.76 -6.47 7.49
N PRO A 17 1.22 -7.57 8.05
CA PRO A 17 -0.20 -7.94 7.82
C PRO A 17 -1.20 -6.86 8.22
N TRP A 18 -0.85 -6.03 9.20
CA TRP A 18 -1.71 -4.95 9.69
C TRP A 18 -1.71 -3.73 8.78
N LEU A 19 -0.71 -3.60 7.89
CA LEU A 19 -0.46 -2.35 7.15
C LEU A 19 -1.60 -2.01 6.20
N ILE A 20 -2.10 -2.98 5.45
CA ILE A 20 -3.18 -2.75 4.48
C ILE A 20 -4.44 -2.26 5.19
N ASP A 21 -4.80 -2.89 6.32
CA ASP A 21 -5.97 -2.47 7.09
C ASP A 21 -5.80 -1.07 7.64
N THR A 22 -4.61 -0.73 8.13
CA THR A 22 -4.32 0.60 8.65
C THR A 22 -4.46 1.66 7.57
N VAL A 23 -3.89 1.41 6.40
CA VAL A 23 -3.97 2.33 5.27
C VAL A 23 -5.42 2.52 4.82
N ALA A 24 -6.16 1.43 4.69
CA ALA A 24 -7.56 1.49 4.27
C ALA A 24 -8.43 2.24 5.28
N ALA A 25 -8.11 2.13 6.57
CA ALA A 25 -8.85 2.84 7.61
C ALA A 25 -8.58 4.34 7.61
N GLN A 26 -7.36 4.74 7.24
CA GLN A 26 -6.99 6.15 7.24
C GLN A 26 -7.43 6.92 5.99
N ASP A 27 -7.55 6.23 4.87
CA ASP A 27 -7.87 6.90 3.60
C ASP A 27 -9.01 6.18 2.88
N PRO A 28 -10.19 6.83 2.76
CA PRO A 28 -11.34 6.24 2.06
C PRO A 28 -11.03 5.84 0.62
N ARG A 29 -10.10 6.53 -0.05
CA ARG A 29 -9.73 6.20 -1.44
C ARG A 29 -9.07 4.84 -1.55
N LEU A 30 -8.46 4.37 -0.47
CA LEU A 30 -7.71 3.12 -0.46
C LEU A 30 -8.51 1.95 0.09
N ARG A 31 -9.80 2.16 0.40
CA ARG A 31 -10.68 1.08 0.86
C ARG A 31 -10.85 -0.02 -0.16
N ILE A 32 -10.67 0.30 -1.45
CA ILE A 32 -10.80 -0.68 -2.51
C ILE A 32 -9.83 -1.86 -2.33
N VAL A 33 -8.71 -1.65 -1.63
CA VAL A 33 -7.75 -2.73 -1.39
C VAL A 33 -8.31 -3.86 -0.53
N LYS A 34 -9.42 -3.61 0.18
CA LYS A 34 -10.07 -4.63 1.01
C LYS A 34 -11.13 -5.43 0.24
N SER A 35 -11.50 -4.99 -0.95
CA SER A 35 -12.45 -5.72 -1.81
C SER A 35 -11.75 -6.92 -2.47
N PRO A 36 -12.52 -7.91 -2.96
CA PRO A 36 -11.92 -9.01 -3.71
C PRO A 36 -11.08 -8.56 -4.89
N MET A 37 -11.54 -7.53 -5.62
CA MET A 37 -10.79 -6.96 -6.73
C MET A 37 -9.51 -6.30 -6.24
N GLY A 38 -9.57 -5.57 -5.14
CA GLY A 38 -8.41 -4.93 -4.54
C GLY A 38 -7.37 -5.94 -4.08
N LYS A 39 -7.82 -7.06 -3.49
CA LYS A 39 -6.90 -8.12 -3.09
C LYS A 39 -6.18 -8.73 -4.28
N ALA A 40 -6.87 -8.89 -5.40
CA ALA A 40 -6.26 -9.38 -6.63
C ALA A 40 -5.24 -8.38 -7.17
N LEU A 41 -5.54 -7.08 -7.08
CA LEU A 41 -4.59 -6.04 -7.47
C LEU A 41 -3.34 -6.04 -6.61
N ILE A 42 -3.50 -6.23 -5.30
CA ILE A 42 -2.35 -6.31 -4.38
C ILE A 42 -1.38 -7.41 -4.80
N LYS A 43 -1.91 -8.57 -5.22
CA LYS A 43 -1.06 -9.69 -5.63
C LYS A 43 -0.24 -9.39 -6.88
N ARG A 44 -0.67 -8.42 -7.71
CA ARG A 44 -0.04 -8.15 -9.00
C ARG A 44 0.59 -6.76 -9.11
N SER A 45 0.42 -5.91 -8.11
CA SER A 45 0.80 -4.51 -8.20
C SER A 45 1.98 -4.17 -7.32
N THR A 46 2.68 -3.10 -7.70
CA THR A 46 3.75 -2.50 -6.92
C THR A 46 3.25 -1.19 -6.29
N ILE A 47 4.08 -0.56 -5.46
CA ILE A 47 3.76 0.75 -4.90
C ILE A 47 3.58 1.77 -6.03
N GLY A 48 4.40 1.69 -7.09
CA GLY A 48 4.22 2.56 -8.24
C GLY A 48 2.88 2.40 -8.92
N ASP A 49 2.38 1.16 -9.01
CA ASP A 49 1.04 0.91 -9.54
C ASP A 49 -0.04 1.50 -8.64
N ALA A 50 0.12 1.38 -7.33
CA ALA A 50 -0.81 1.97 -6.37
C ALA A 50 -0.85 3.49 -6.50
N SER A 51 0.31 4.12 -6.77
CA SER A 51 0.38 5.55 -7.02
C SER A 51 -0.50 5.94 -8.20
N ARG A 52 -0.39 5.21 -9.31
CA ARG A 52 -1.19 5.50 -10.50
C ARG A 52 -2.68 5.29 -10.26
N LEU A 53 -3.04 4.25 -9.52
CA LEU A 53 -4.46 3.95 -9.27
C LEU A 53 -5.12 4.92 -8.30
N SER A 54 -4.37 5.38 -7.29
CA SER A 54 -4.92 6.26 -6.25
C SER A 54 -4.81 7.73 -6.59
N GLY A 55 -3.93 8.10 -7.50
CA GLY A 55 -3.66 9.50 -7.82
C GLY A 55 -2.67 10.16 -6.86
N TYR A 56 -2.14 9.44 -5.89
CA TYR A 56 -1.10 9.98 -4.99
C TYR A 56 0.28 9.84 -5.63
N PRO A 57 1.15 10.86 -5.50
CA PRO A 57 2.54 10.71 -5.94
C PRO A 57 3.23 9.56 -5.20
N VAL A 58 4.10 8.84 -5.92
CA VAL A 58 4.78 7.69 -5.32
C VAL A 58 5.61 8.08 -4.10
N ASP A 59 6.23 9.25 -4.11
CA ASP A 59 7.02 9.71 -2.98
C ASP A 59 6.16 9.90 -1.73
N ASP A 60 4.94 10.39 -1.90
CA ASP A 60 4.01 10.56 -0.79
C ASP A 60 3.59 9.21 -0.22
N LEU A 61 3.33 8.22 -1.08
CA LEU A 61 3.00 6.87 -0.62
C LEU A 61 4.16 6.25 0.14
N LEU A 62 5.37 6.37 -0.38
CA LEU A 62 6.55 5.83 0.29
C LEU A 62 6.74 6.46 1.67
N ARG A 63 6.55 7.77 1.76
CA ARG A 63 6.69 8.49 3.02
C ARG A 63 5.66 8.02 4.04
N GLU A 64 4.40 7.92 3.63
CA GLU A 64 3.33 7.49 4.53
C GLU A 64 3.51 6.04 4.98
N LEU A 65 3.89 5.16 4.07
CA LEU A 65 4.10 3.75 4.42
C LEU A 65 5.27 3.61 5.41
N ASN A 66 6.37 4.31 5.15
CA ASN A 66 7.51 4.29 6.07
C ASN A 66 7.14 4.83 7.44
N LYS A 67 6.35 5.91 7.47
CA LYS A 67 5.89 6.51 8.72
C LYS A 67 5.03 5.52 9.52
N LEU A 68 4.10 4.86 8.87
CA LEU A 68 3.24 3.88 9.53
C LEU A 68 4.04 2.71 10.09
N ILE A 69 5.01 2.23 9.33
CA ILE A 69 5.87 1.13 9.76
C ILE A 69 6.72 1.54 10.97
N GLU A 70 7.27 2.75 10.96
CA GLU A 70 8.08 3.25 12.06
C GLU A 70 7.25 3.50 13.33
N GLU A 71 6.00 3.91 13.19
CA GLU A 71 5.14 4.26 14.31
C GLU A 71 4.37 3.07 14.88
N HIS A 72 4.32 1.96 14.18
CA HIS A 72 3.62 0.77 14.65
C HIS A 72 4.46 0.06 15.72
#